data_81d81eb081e422421a8d07eb592325db
#
_entry.id   81d81eb081e422421a8d07eb592325db
#
_cell.length_a   1.000
_cell.length_b   1.000
_cell.length_c   1.000
_cell.angle_alpha   90.00
_cell.angle_beta   90.00
_cell.angle_gamma   90.00
#
_symmetry.space_group_name_H-M   'P 1'
#
loop_
_entity.id
_entity.type
_entity.pdbx_description
1 polymer ?
#
loop_
_entity_poly.entity_id
_entity_poly.type
_entity_poly.pdbx_seq_one_letter_code
_entity_poly.pdbx_strand_id
1 'polypeptide(L)'
;TPGKRSATGRFCRMRYAYPAYKKRTKLNGLFLREVKIMPLSPYISFAGNCAEATAFYQQAVGAELLYKITFGEMPKSDNSDEGCPSGMQFPDSAIAHSNVRIAGSDIMMSDGMTPGSNAQYAGFTLVLDTQDVNEGKRWFDNLAAGGNIDMAWQETFWAHGFGKVTDKYGVPWMINVVKQQTS
;
A
#
# COMPACT_ATOMS: atom_id res chain seq x y z
N THR A 1 -46.35 -6.95 22.33
CA THR A 1 -45.11 -6.21 22.17
C THR A 1 -44.32 -6.76 20.99
N PRO A 2 -44.09 -6.03 19.87
CA PRO A 2 -43.35 -6.56 18.76
C PRO A 2 -41.86 -6.41 18.94
N GLY A 3 -41.12 -7.49 18.64
CA GLY A 3 -39.68 -7.61 18.75
C GLY A 3 -38.92 -6.70 17.81
N LYS A 4 -37.85 -6.11 18.32
CA LYS A 4 -36.86 -5.33 17.57
C LYS A 4 -36.07 -6.27 16.65
N ARG A 5 -36.16 -6.06 15.33
CA ARG A 5 -35.30 -6.69 14.34
C ARG A 5 -33.93 -5.99 14.37
N SER A 6 -32.90 -6.79 14.58
CA SER A 6 -31.49 -6.45 14.45
C SER A 6 -31.22 -5.92 13.04
N ALA A 7 -30.62 -4.73 12.96
CA ALA A 7 -30.13 -4.17 11.69
C ALA A 7 -28.84 -4.90 11.32
N THR A 8 -28.93 -5.80 10.33
CA THR A 8 -27.78 -6.38 9.66
C THR A 8 -27.06 -5.27 8.87
N GLY A 9 -25.81 -4.97 9.29
CA GLY A 9 -24.96 -4.02 8.60
C GLY A 9 -24.76 -4.39 7.13
N ARG A 10 -25.15 -3.51 6.23
CA ARG A 10 -24.87 -3.64 4.81
C ARG A 10 -23.44 -3.21 4.57
N PHE A 11 -22.62 -4.14 4.15
CA PHE A 11 -21.26 -3.87 3.66
C PHE A 11 -21.33 -2.96 2.43
N CYS A 12 -20.59 -1.86 2.48
CA CYS A 12 -20.38 -0.96 1.35
C CYS A 12 -19.68 -1.71 0.21
N ARG A 13 -20.37 -1.95 -0.91
CA ARG A 13 -19.79 -2.50 -2.15
C ARG A 13 -19.23 -1.35 -2.97
N MET A 14 -17.99 -0.95 -2.72
CA MET A 14 -17.24 -0.15 -3.67
C MET A 14 -17.01 -0.97 -4.95
N ARG A 15 -17.77 -0.67 -6.01
CA ARG A 15 -17.47 -1.16 -7.36
C ARG A 15 -16.42 -0.27 -7.99
N TYR A 16 -15.16 -0.44 -7.61
CA TYR A 16 -14.05 0.14 -8.36
C TYR A 16 -13.82 -0.70 -9.61
N ALA A 17 -13.99 -0.09 -10.78
CA ALA A 17 -13.50 -0.65 -12.02
C ALA A 17 -11.98 -0.46 -12.06
N TYR A 18 -11.22 -1.44 -11.57
CA TYR A 18 -9.79 -1.46 -11.79
C TYR A 18 -9.51 -1.48 -13.30
N PRO A 19 -8.66 -0.59 -13.82
CA PRO A 19 -8.18 -0.74 -15.19
C PRO A 19 -7.49 -2.10 -15.28
N ALA A 20 -8.04 -3.00 -16.11
CA ALA A 20 -7.48 -4.32 -16.32
C ALA A 20 -6.07 -4.18 -16.88
N TYR A 21 -5.07 -4.52 -16.09
CA TYR A 21 -3.67 -4.52 -16.50
C TYR A 21 -3.43 -5.60 -17.56
N LYS A 22 -3.31 -5.20 -18.83
CA LYS A 22 -2.99 -6.08 -19.95
C LYS A 22 -1.48 -6.18 -20.13
N LYS A 23 -0.84 -7.13 -19.48
CA LYS A 23 0.54 -7.53 -19.85
C LYS A 23 0.45 -8.43 -21.07
N ARG A 24 0.78 -7.91 -22.26
CA ARG A 24 0.99 -8.72 -23.47
C ARG A 24 2.43 -9.23 -23.46
N THR A 25 2.62 -10.50 -23.17
CA THR A 25 3.91 -11.19 -23.38
C THR A 25 3.83 -11.97 -24.69
N LYS A 26 4.59 -11.55 -25.72
CA LYS A 26 4.80 -12.34 -26.93
C LYS A 26 6.00 -13.26 -26.69
N LEU A 27 5.77 -14.56 -26.66
CA LEU A 27 6.83 -15.56 -26.79
C LEU A 27 6.50 -16.41 -28.02
N ASN A 28 7.41 -16.43 -29.00
CA ASN A 28 7.43 -17.34 -30.17
C ASN A 28 6.13 -17.50 -30.98
N GLY A 29 5.40 -16.40 -31.22
CA GLY A 29 4.25 -16.45 -32.16
C GLY A 29 2.99 -17.15 -31.63
N LEU A 30 3.00 -17.73 -30.45
CA LEU A 30 1.83 -18.36 -29.82
C LEU A 30 1.12 -17.36 -28.93
N PHE A 31 -0.19 -17.16 -29.13
CA PHE A 31 -1.07 -16.46 -28.20
C PHE A 31 -1.27 -17.34 -26.96
N LEU A 32 -0.46 -17.11 -25.91
CA LEU A 32 -0.76 -17.70 -24.62
C LEU A 32 -2.05 -17.05 -24.08
N ARG A 33 -3.01 -17.89 -23.72
CA ARG A 33 -4.23 -17.47 -23.02
C ARG A 33 -3.84 -16.57 -21.87
N GLU A 34 -4.35 -15.32 -21.85
CA GLU A 34 -4.14 -14.40 -20.74
C GLU A 34 -4.59 -15.08 -19.43
N VAL A 35 -3.63 -15.54 -18.64
CA VAL A 35 -3.92 -15.93 -17.26
C VAL A 35 -4.15 -14.62 -16.52
N LYS A 36 -5.39 -14.32 -16.18
CA LYS A 36 -5.75 -13.20 -15.33
C LYS A 36 -5.23 -13.50 -13.93
N ILE A 37 -3.96 -13.18 -13.69
CA ILE A 37 -3.40 -13.24 -12.35
C ILE A 37 -4.06 -12.10 -11.56
N MET A 38 -4.80 -12.45 -10.53
CA MET A 38 -5.31 -11.49 -9.55
C MET A 38 -4.34 -11.52 -8.36
N PRO A 39 -3.35 -10.61 -8.32
CA PRO A 39 -2.38 -10.57 -7.24
C PRO A 39 -3.04 -10.18 -5.93
N LEU A 40 -2.53 -10.70 -4.81
CA LEU A 40 -2.80 -10.14 -3.50
C LEU A 40 -2.03 -8.83 -3.39
N SER A 41 -2.73 -7.74 -3.08
CA SER A 41 -2.11 -6.43 -2.87
C SER A 41 -2.41 -5.94 -1.44
N PRO A 42 -1.42 -5.42 -0.71
CA PRO A 42 -1.66 -4.77 0.57
C PRO A 42 -2.53 -3.54 0.40
N TYR A 43 -3.34 -3.22 1.41
CA TYR A 43 -4.09 -1.98 1.51
C TYR A 43 -3.72 -1.29 2.82
N ILE A 44 -3.23 -0.04 2.73
CA ILE A 44 -2.81 0.74 3.89
C ILE A 44 -3.74 1.94 4.05
N SER A 45 -4.32 2.08 5.24
CA SER A 45 -5.16 3.23 5.58
C SER A 45 -4.38 4.20 6.44
N PHE A 46 -4.32 5.45 6.02
CA PHE A 46 -3.67 6.55 6.74
C PHE A 46 -4.69 7.44 7.44
N ALA A 47 -4.22 8.28 8.36
CA ALA A 47 -5.04 9.18 9.17
C ALA A 47 -4.99 10.64 8.67
N GLY A 48 -5.12 10.84 7.36
CA GLY A 48 -5.12 12.15 6.70
C GLY A 48 -3.78 12.55 6.06
N ASN A 49 -2.80 11.66 6.03
CA ASN A 49 -1.44 11.91 5.50
C ASN A 49 -1.03 10.96 4.35
N CYS A 50 -2.01 10.33 3.69
CA CYS A 50 -1.78 9.42 2.56
C CYS A 50 -1.04 10.09 1.39
N ALA A 51 -1.35 11.35 1.08
CA ALA A 51 -0.68 12.10 0.01
C ALA A 51 0.79 12.35 0.32
N GLU A 52 1.11 12.70 1.57
CA GLU A 52 2.48 12.93 2.05
C GLU A 52 3.27 11.62 2.08
N ALA A 53 2.65 10.53 2.54
CA ALA A 53 3.24 9.19 2.52
C ALA A 53 3.56 8.74 1.10
N THR A 54 2.66 8.99 0.14
CA THR A 54 2.91 8.71 -1.28
C THR A 54 4.14 9.46 -1.80
N ALA A 55 4.23 10.77 -1.55
CA ALA A 55 5.38 11.58 -1.97
C ALA A 55 6.69 11.11 -1.32
N PHE A 56 6.63 10.72 -0.06
CA PHE A 56 7.76 10.14 0.65
C PHE A 56 8.24 8.83 0.01
N TYR A 57 7.34 7.90 -0.30
CA TYR A 57 7.72 6.63 -0.94
C TYR A 57 8.26 6.83 -2.35
N GLN A 58 7.78 7.83 -3.10
CA GLN A 58 8.37 8.19 -4.39
C GLN A 58 9.86 8.59 -4.25
N GLN A 59 10.20 9.34 -3.21
CA GLN A 59 11.58 9.77 -2.96
C GLN A 59 12.43 8.66 -2.30
N ALA A 60 11.88 7.93 -1.34
CA ALA A 60 12.61 6.99 -0.52
C ALA A 60 12.97 5.70 -1.27
N VAL A 61 12.01 5.14 -2.04
CA VAL A 61 12.12 3.82 -2.67
C VAL A 61 11.77 3.82 -4.16
N GLY A 62 11.61 5.00 -4.77
CA GLY A 62 11.28 5.11 -6.19
C GLY A 62 9.87 4.65 -6.54
N ALA A 63 8.91 4.84 -5.64
CA ALA A 63 7.52 4.46 -5.87
C ALA A 63 6.92 5.21 -7.05
N GLU A 64 6.09 4.53 -7.84
CA GLU A 64 5.35 5.09 -8.96
C GLU A 64 3.86 5.23 -8.60
N LEU A 65 3.31 6.45 -8.64
CA LEU A 65 1.87 6.66 -8.45
C LEU A 65 1.14 6.28 -9.75
N LEU A 66 0.36 5.19 -9.71
CA LEU A 66 -0.39 4.68 -10.86
C LEU A 66 -1.77 5.32 -10.97
N TYR A 67 -2.42 5.55 -9.84
CA TYR A 67 -3.76 6.11 -9.76
C TYR A 67 -3.98 6.79 -8.40
N LYS A 68 -4.75 7.85 -8.39
CA LYS A 68 -5.32 8.42 -7.16
C LYS A 68 -6.67 9.10 -7.45
N ILE A 69 -7.52 9.15 -6.43
CA ILE A 69 -8.76 9.91 -6.39
C ILE A 69 -8.94 10.47 -4.97
N THR A 70 -9.36 11.70 -4.87
CA THR A 70 -9.69 12.36 -3.60
C THR A 70 -11.17 12.17 -3.26
N PHE A 71 -11.55 12.45 -2.00
CA PHE A 71 -12.97 12.44 -1.62
C PHE A 71 -13.79 13.48 -2.36
N GLY A 72 -13.21 14.65 -2.67
CA GLY A 72 -13.88 15.70 -3.44
C GLY A 72 -14.10 15.36 -4.91
N GLU A 73 -13.28 14.45 -5.48
CA GLU A 73 -13.40 13.96 -6.86
C GLU A 73 -14.34 12.76 -7.00
N MET A 74 -14.77 12.16 -5.88
CA MET A 74 -15.70 11.03 -5.93
C MET A 74 -17.06 11.46 -6.47
N PRO A 75 -17.72 10.61 -7.29
CA PRO A 75 -19.08 10.87 -7.72
C PRO A 75 -20.00 11.05 -6.50
N LYS A 76 -20.68 12.18 -6.41
CA LYS A 76 -21.70 12.40 -5.38
C LYS A 76 -22.89 11.49 -5.73
N SER A 77 -23.12 10.44 -4.94
CA SER A 77 -24.32 9.64 -5.05
C SER A 77 -25.49 10.42 -4.44
N ASP A 78 -26.66 10.41 -5.10
CA ASP A 78 -27.89 11.03 -4.57
C ASP A 78 -28.36 10.38 -3.24
N ASN A 79 -27.78 9.24 -2.87
CA ASN A 79 -27.97 8.56 -1.59
C ASN A 79 -26.74 8.78 -0.73
N SER A 80 -26.79 9.70 0.19
CA SER A 80 -25.73 10.12 1.11
C SER A 80 -25.15 9.03 2.02
N ASP A 81 -25.55 7.76 1.86
CA ASP A 81 -25.15 6.63 2.72
C ASP A 81 -24.32 5.55 2.01
N GLU A 82 -24.03 5.68 0.71
CA GLU A 82 -23.26 4.67 -0.01
C GLU A 82 -21.78 5.06 -0.14
N GLY A 83 -20.96 4.74 0.85
CA GLY A 83 -19.52 4.77 0.64
C GLY A 83 -18.64 5.16 1.81
N CYS A 84 -19.14 5.86 2.82
CA CYS A 84 -18.40 6.16 4.03
C CYS A 84 -19.04 5.48 5.25
N PRO A 85 -18.25 4.97 6.22
CA PRO A 85 -18.80 4.61 7.52
C PRO A 85 -19.56 5.81 8.07
N SER A 86 -20.84 5.62 8.40
CA SER A 86 -21.75 6.68 8.86
C SER A 86 -21.10 7.51 9.97
N GLY A 87 -20.82 8.79 9.69
CA GLY A 87 -20.31 9.76 10.66
C GLY A 87 -18.86 10.22 10.47
N MET A 88 -18.06 9.63 9.58
CA MET A 88 -16.72 10.15 9.27
C MET A 88 -16.80 11.16 8.12
N GLN A 89 -16.39 12.39 8.39
CA GLN A 89 -16.21 13.43 7.37
C GLN A 89 -14.71 13.55 7.05
N PHE A 90 -14.36 13.33 5.81
CA PHE A 90 -13.01 13.55 5.30
C PHE A 90 -12.96 14.88 4.53
N PRO A 91 -11.85 15.63 4.60
CA PRO A 91 -11.64 16.78 3.73
C PRO A 91 -11.71 16.37 2.25
N ASP A 92 -12.22 17.24 1.39
CA ASP A 92 -12.26 17.00 -0.05
C ASP A 92 -10.89 16.67 -0.66
N SER A 93 -9.81 17.20 -0.08
CA SER A 93 -8.43 16.97 -0.50
C SER A 93 -7.85 15.62 -0.03
N ALA A 94 -8.47 14.94 0.93
CA ALA A 94 -7.99 13.67 1.44
C ALA A 94 -8.11 12.57 0.36
N ILE A 95 -7.18 11.61 0.39
CA ILE A 95 -7.11 10.53 -0.59
C ILE A 95 -8.15 9.46 -0.28
N ALA A 96 -9.18 9.36 -1.12
CA ALA A 96 -10.18 8.30 -1.01
C ALA A 96 -9.62 6.95 -1.45
N HIS A 97 -8.76 6.96 -2.49
CA HIS A 97 -8.04 5.77 -2.95
C HIS A 97 -6.82 6.17 -3.78
N SER A 98 -5.74 5.42 -3.62
CA SER A 98 -4.57 5.48 -4.50
C SER A 98 -3.99 4.09 -4.73
N ASN A 99 -3.31 3.92 -5.87
CA ASN A 99 -2.54 2.74 -6.21
C ASN A 99 -1.11 3.17 -6.54
N VAL A 100 -0.17 2.60 -5.84
CA VAL A 100 1.25 2.92 -5.92
C VAL A 100 2.04 1.65 -6.19
N ARG A 101 2.98 1.71 -7.13
CA ARG A 101 3.89 0.61 -7.43
C ARG A 101 5.23 0.83 -6.74
N ILE A 102 5.68 -0.16 -5.98
CA ILE A 102 6.99 -0.17 -5.31
C ILE A 102 7.67 -1.49 -5.63
N ALA A 103 8.90 -1.42 -6.16
CA ALA A 103 9.68 -2.61 -6.55
C ALA A 103 8.88 -3.63 -7.37
N GLY A 104 8.03 -3.15 -8.29
CA GLY A 104 7.21 -3.99 -9.18
C GLY A 104 5.91 -4.54 -8.57
N SER A 105 5.64 -4.29 -7.28
CA SER A 105 4.41 -4.69 -6.59
C SER A 105 3.48 -3.51 -6.35
N ASP A 106 2.17 -3.74 -6.50
CA ASP A 106 1.16 -2.70 -6.32
C ASP A 106 0.67 -2.69 -4.87
N ILE A 107 0.65 -1.51 -4.26
CA ILE A 107 0.13 -1.23 -2.91
C ILE A 107 -1.01 -0.23 -3.05
N MET A 108 -2.14 -0.51 -2.42
CA MET A 108 -3.28 0.40 -2.34
C MET A 108 -3.23 1.19 -1.05
N MET A 109 -3.60 2.46 -1.12
CA MET A 109 -3.53 3.37 0.03
C MET A 109 -4.72 4.34 0.03
N SER A 110 -5.13 4.79 1.21
CA SER A 110 -6.16 5.82 1.38
C SER A 110 -6.04 6.54 2.72
N ASP A 111 -6.75 7.65 2.87
CA ASP A 111 -7.01 8.29 4.16
C ASP A 111 -8.29 7.69 4.79
N GLY A 112 -8.25 6.37 5.03
CA GLY A 112 -9.41 5.60 5.52
C GLY A 112 -9.54 5.51 7.05
N MET A 113 -8.62 6.14 7.81
CA MET A 113 -8.65 6.19 9.27
C MET A 113 -9.16 7.55 9.76
N THR A 114 -9.63 7.59 11.00
CA THR A 114 -10.04 8.85 11.64
C THR A 114 -8.89 9.86 11.54
N PRO A 115 -9.11 11.06 10.96
CA PRO A 115 -8.08 12.07 10.82
C PRO A 115 -7.40 12.40 12.15
N GLY A 116 -6.06 12.43 12.17
CA GLY A 116 -5.28 12.71 13.36
C GLY A 116 -5.20 11.57 14.39
N SER A 117 -5.78 10.39 14.10
CA SER A 117 -5.58 9.21 14.94
C SER A 117 -4.15 8.66 14.78
N ASN A 118 -3.62 8.05 15.86
CA ASN A 118 -2.36 7.31 15.78
C ASN A 118 -2.60 6.01 15.02
N ALA A 119 -2.14 5.95 13.78
CA ALA A 119 -2.12 4.73 13.01
C ALA A 119 -1.16 3.73 13.66
N GLN A 120 -1.68 2.56 14.05
CA GLN A 120 -0.85 1.47 14.56
C GLN A 120 -0.90 0.32 13.56
N TYR A 121 0.21 0.09 12.87
CA TYR A 121 0.35 -1.03 11.95
C TYR A 121 1.12 -2.16 12.65
N ALA A 122 0.41 -3.22 13.03
CA ALA A 122 0.97 -4.34 13.76
C ALA A 122 0.61 -5.68 13.12
N GLY A 123 1.47 -6.68 13.33
CA GLY A 123 1.22 -8.05 12.88
C GLY A 123 1.56 -8.31 11.41
N PHE A 124 2.12 -7.33 10.68
CA PHE A 124 2.64 -7.48 9.32
C PHE A 124 3.88 -6.63 9.10
N THR A 125 4.59 -6.88 8.02
CA THR A 125 5.74 -6.07 7.58
C THR A 125 5.77 -6.11 6.06
N LEU A 126 5.98 -4.97 5.41
CA LEU A 126 6.23 -4.91 3.97
C LEU A 126 7.69 -5.27 3.71
N VAL A 127 7.93 -6.12 2.72
CA VAL A 127 9.29 -6.58 2.40
C VAL A 127 9.70 -6.02 1.04
N LEU A 128 10.88 -5.41 1.00
CA LEU A 128 11.55 -5.00 -0.23
C LEU A 128 12.77 -5.89 -0.45
N ASP A 129 12.72 -6.68 -1.51
CA ASP A 129 13.83 -7.51 -1.94
C ASP A 129 14.60 -6.85 -3.09
N THR A 130 15.93 -6.92 -3.04
CA THR A 130 16.83 -6.53 -4.14
C THR A 130 18.03 -7.46 -4.18
N GLN A 131 18.82 -7.41 -5.26
CA GLN A 131 20.12 -8.08 -5.37
C GLN A 131 21.28 -7.09 -5.22
N ASP A 132 20.99 -5.78 -5.20
CA ASP A 132 22.00 -4.72 -5.08
C ASP A 132 22.06 -4.22 -3.63
N VAL A 133 23.22 -4.42 -3.00
CA VAL A 133 23.49 -4.01 -1.60
C VAL A 133 23.39 -2.48 -1.44
N ASN A 134 23.85 -1.71 -2.43
CA ASN A 134 23.80 -0.25 -2.36
C ASN A 134 22.36 0.26 -2.48
N GLU A 135 21.56 -0.36 -3.34
CA GLU A 135 20.15 -0.03 -3.47
C GLU A 135 19.38 -0.36 -2.18
N GLY A 136 19.58 -1.59 -1.64
CA GLY A 136 18.94 -1.99 -0.39
C GLY A 136 19.34 -1.09 0.78
N LYS A 137 20.62 -0.72 0.88
CA LYS A 137 21.08 0.21 1.92
C LYS A 137 20.45 1.60 1.77
N ARG A 138 20.35 2.11 0.55
CA ARG A 138 19.70 3.40 0.26
C ARG A 138 18.22 3.38 0.65
N TRP A 139 17.47 2.32 0.29
CA TRP A 139 16.08 2.18 0.71
C TRP A 139 15.94 2.16 2.22
N PHE A 140 16.82 1.39 2.91
CA PHE A 140 16.83 1.32 4.37
C PHE A 140 17.04 2.69 5.01
N ASP A 141 18.08 3.44 4.57
CA ASP A 141 18.39 4.75 5.15
C ASP A 141 17.28 5.78 4.88
N ASN A 142 16.73 5.78 3.67
CA ASN A 142 15.65 6.70 3.29
C ASN A 142 14.36 6.42 4.08
N LEU A 143 13.99 5.14 4.25
CA LEU A 143 12.79 4.77 5.02
C LEU A 143 12.98 5.02 6.51
N ALA A 144 14.20 4.89 7.03
CA ALA A 144 14.53 5.20 8.42
C ALA A 144 14.48 6.71 8.73
N ALA A 145 14.55 7.56 7.72
CA ALA A 145 14.57 9.01 7.91
C ALA A 145 13.27 9.53 8.55
N GLY A 146 13.39 9.99 9.80
CA GLY A 146 12.25 10.45 10.62
C GLY A 146 11.39 9.33 11.21
N GLY A 147 11.79 8.07 11.02
CA GLY A 147 11.16 6.89 11.58
C GLY A 147 12.00 6.25 12.69
N ASN A 148 11.84 4.93 12.86
CA ASN A 148 12.56 4.14 13.85
C ASN A 148 13.31 2.98 13.19
N ILE A 149 14.52 2.70 13.64
CA ILE A 149 15.27 1.50 13.23
C ILE A 149 14.96 0.38 14.22
N ASP A 150 14.17 -0.61 13.78
CA ASP A 150 13.78 -1.76 14.59
C ASP A 150 14.85 -2.84 14.61
N MET A 151 15.60 -2.96 13.50
CA MET A 151 16.82 -3.80 13.38
C MET A 151 17.82 -3.08 12.51
N ALA A 152 19.01 -2.86 13.05
CA ALA A 152 20.11 -2.21 12.34
C ALA A 152 20.50 -2.97 11.06
N TRP A 153 20.93 -2.23 10.04
CA TRP A 153 21.44 -2.80 8.80
C TRP A 153 22.66 -3.68 9.06
N GLN A 154 22.61 -4.93 8.62
CA GLN A 154 23.69 -5.89 8.80
C GLN A 154 23.68 -6.99 7.75
N GLU A 155 24.80 -7.63 7.51
CA GLU A 155 24.86 -8.89 6.79
C GLU A 155 24.36 -10.03 7.68
N THR A 156 23.69 -11.02 7.08
CA THR A 156 23.20 -12.22 7.75
C THR A 156 23.63 -13.47 6.96
N PHE A 157 23.37 -14.67 7.50
CA PHE A 157 23.71 -15.90 6.77
C PHE A 157 22.87 -16.09 5.50
N TRP A 158 21.69 -15.47 5.38
CA TRP A 158 20.77 -15.56 4.23
C TRP A 158 20.78 -14.33 3.32
N ALA A 159 21.29 -13.19 3.76
CA ALA A 159 21.25 -11.94 3.03
C ALA A 159 22.60 -11.21 3.06
N HIS A 160 22.97 -10.56 1.94
CA HIS A 160 24.12 -9.64 1.88
C HIS A 160 23.88 -8.34 2.64
N GLY A 161 22.62 -7.98 2.87
CA GLY A 161 22.18 -6.85 3.66
C GLY A 161 20.76 -7.07 4.11
N PHE A 162 20.49 -6.78 5.38
CA PHE A 162 19.18 -6.94 5.98
C PHE A 162 18.96 -5.89 7.07
N GLY A 163 17.75 -5.36 7.15
CA GLY A 163 17.37 -4.45 8.22
C GLY A 163 15.86 -4.27 8.30
N LYS A 164 15.40 -3.76 9.44
CA LYS A 164 14.00 -3.45 9.67
C LYS A 164 13.85 -2.00 10.13
N VAL A 165 12.88 -1.32 9.60
CA VAL A 165 12.53 0.05 10.00
C VAL A 165 11.02 0.18 10.10
N THR A 166 10.57 1.05 11.00
CA THR A 166 9.23 1.62 10.99
C THR A 166 9.37 3.05 10.48
N ASP A 167 8.76 3.37 9.34
CA ASP A 167 8.89 4.69 8.75
C ASP A 167 8.18 5.78 9.59
N LYS A 168 8.34 7.04 9.20
CA LYS A 168 7.75 8.18 9.94
C LYS A 168 6.22 8.22 9.94
N TYR A 169 5.57 7.38 9.12
CA TYR A 169 4.12 7.19 9.10
C TYR A 169 3.67 5.96 9.89
N GLY A 170 4.61 5.26 10.53
CA GLY A 170 4.36 4.08 11.33
C GLY A 170 4.29 2.77 10.55
N VAL A 171 4.53 2.76 9.23
CA VAL A 171 4.48 1.56 8.40
C VAL A 171 5.77 0.76 8.58
N PRO A 172 5.67 -0.55 8.94
CA PRO A 172 6.84 -1.40 9.15
C PRO A 172 7.37 -1.97 7.83
N TRP A 173 8.69 -1.84 7.62
CA TRP A 173 9.42 -2.31 6.45
C TRP A 173 10.56 -3.25 6.82
N MET A 174 10.82 -4.21 5.95
CA MET A 174 11.97 -5.09 5.99
C MET A 174 12.67 -4.99 4.64
N ILE A 175 13.95 -4.70 4.65
CA ILE A 175 14.76 -4.63 3.45
C ILE A 175 15.70 -5.81 3.44
N ASN A 176 15.73 -6.55 2.33
CA ASN A 176 16.47 -7.80 2.21
C ASN A 176 17.25 -7.85 0.89
N VAL A 177 18.56 -7.98 0.98
CA VAL A 177 19.42 -8.18 -0.19
C VAL A 177 19.75 -9.65 -0.32
N VAL A 178 19.05 -10.31 -1.23
CA VAL A 178 19.04 -11.76 -1.36
C VAL A 178 20.42 -12.31 -1.74
N LYS A 179 20.97 -13.27 -0.97
CA LYS A 179 22.10 -14.10 -1.41
C LYS A 179 21.60 -15.10 -2.45
N GLN A 180 22.24 -15.15 -3.62
CA GLN A 180 21.95 -16.21 -4.57
C GLN A 180 22.32 -17.54 -3.95
N GLN A 181 21.34 -18.42 -3.79
CA GLN A 181 21.62 -19.80 -3.42
C GLN A 181 22.25 -20.47 -4.64
N THR A 182 23.55 -20.77 -4.55
CA THR A 182 24.19 -21.69 -5.47
C THR A 182 23.65 -23.09 -5.19
N SER A 183 22.81 -23.59 -6.10
CA SER A 183 22.33 -24.98 -6.11
C SER A 183 23.47 -25.94 -6.41
#